data_df0592bcf1d74477af217fe6ce7507d5
#
_entry.id   df0592bcf1d74477af217fe6ce7507d5
#
_cell.length_a   1.000
_cell.length_b   1.000
_cell.length_c   1.000
_cell.angle_alpha   90.00
_cell.angle_beta   90.00
_cell.angle_gamma   90.00
#
_symmetry.space_group_name_H-M   'P 1'
#
loop_
_entity.id
_entity.type
_entity.pdbx_description
1 polymer ?
#
loop_
_entity_poly.entity_id
_entity_poly.type
_entity_poly.pdbx_seq_one_letter_code
_entity_poly.pdbx_strand_id
1 'polypeptide(L)'
;MISKIKKIIGLVSEKNIPKREGEFFEMTVDMSETNDVRSMHIGSPTIQSSMRISDPYHLELDYTQIMALAAIFLEKPKDLLFVGLGGAAIQKFFYRWLSKCNIVTIEINPSAISVAKQFFKIPLNSKRFKIIQDDGIDYIKNAKEKYDLILSDAFEEYGLPEVFCEIPYFEDCRERLTEHGIFMINLWGSDPRTSAYIDRIKLIFEDRVLHLKSTSSGNIIVFAFNSLLNENRVDVLKRKILTMEKQIDFELMVYFNKILKNQKNKTNYLFLS
;
A
#
# COMPACT_ATOMS: atom_id res chain seq x y z
N MET A 1 0.66 28.74 -13.57
CA MET A 1 2.04 29.20 -13.31
C MET A 1 2.66 28.15 -12.40
N ILE A 2 3.50 27.26 -12.96
CA ILE A 2 4.09 26.13 -12.23
C ILE A 2 5.18 26.70 -11.33
N SER A 3 4.96 26.72 -10.02
CA SER A 3 5.97 27.09 -9.03
C SER A 3 6.95 25.92 -8.92
N LYS A 4 8.13 26.05 -9.52
CA LYS A 4 9.25 25.15 -9.32
C LYS A 4 9.75 25.30 -7.89
N ILE A 5 9.43 24.35 -7.02
CA ILE A 5 10.06 24.25 -5.71
C ILE A 5 11.49 23.73 -5.90
N LYS A 6 12.44 24.40 -5.24
CA LYS A 6 13.87 24.15 -5.35
C LYS A 6 14.22 22.68 -5.11
N LYS A 7 15.04 22.13 -6.01
CA LYS A 7 15.73 20.85 -5.89
C LYS A 7 16.46 20.79 -4.55
N ILE A 8 15.99 19.93 -3.64
CA ILE A 8 16.69 19.70 -2.37
C ILE A 8 17.61 18.51 -2.60
N ILE A 9 18.89 18.81 -2.83
CA ILE A 9 19.96 17.79 -2.81
C ILE A 9 20.29 17.56 -1.34
N GLY A 10 19.69 16.55 -0.72
CA GLY A 10 20.07 16.08 0.60
C GLY A 10 21.27 15.15 0.49
N LEU A 11 22.48 15.64 0.73
CA LEU A 11 23.64 14.79 1.02
C LEU A 11 23.39 14.09 2.36
N VAL A 12 22.85 12.88 2.32
CA VAL A 12 22.78 11.99 3.47
C VAL A 12 24.03 11.11 3.44
N SER A 13 24.74 11.05 4.57
CA SER A 13 25.97 10.29 4.73
C SER A 13 25.79 8.81 4.34
N GLU A 14 26.63 8.31 3.48
CA GLU A 14 26.66 6.99 2.83
C GLU A 14 26.73 5.76 3.77
N LYS A 15 26.63 5.93 5.08
CA LYS A 15 27.08 4.89 6.02
C LYS A 15 26.06 3.81 6.39
N ASN A 16 24.77 3.88 5.97
CA ASN A 16 23.74 2.94 6.42
C ASN A 16 22.72 2.54 5.35
N ILE A 17 23.10 2.43 4.08
CA ILE A 17 22.21 1.88 3.04
C ILE A 17 22.44 0.37 2.96
N PRO A 18 21.40 -0.47 3.13
CA PRO A 18 21.51 -1.92 2.89
C PRO A 18 21.95 -2.14 1.43
N LYS A 19 23.02 -2.89 1.23
CA LYS A 19 23.52 -3.21 -0.11
C LYS A 19 22.74 -4.40 -0.64
N ARG A 20 21.89 -4.20 -1.67
CA ARG A 20 21.73 -5.24 -2.68
C ARG A 20 23.02 -5.27 -3.45
N GLU A 21 23.69 -6.43 -3.54
CA GLU A 21 24.95 -6.55 -4.26
C GLU A 21 24.79 -6.00 -5.69
N GLY A 22 25.36 -4.84 -5.96
CA GLY A 22 25.56 -4.30 -7.29
C GLY A 22 25.14 -2.89 -7.62
N GLU A 23 24.22 -2.22 -6.91
CA GLU A 23 23.79 -0.87 -7.31
C GLU A 23 23.54 0.08 -6.13
N PHE A 24 24.18 1.27 -6.20
CA PHE A 24 23.89 2.41 -5.34
C PHE A 24 22.64 3.10 -5.87
N PHE A 25 21.53 3.07 -5.12
CA PHE A 25 20.30 3.81 -5.46
C PHE A 25 20.37 5.23 -4.86
N GLU A 26 21.03 6.17 -5.51
CA GLU A 26 20.70 7.60 -5.36
C GLU A 26 19.50 7.94 -6.25
N MET A 27 18.29 7.49 -5.88
CA MET A 27 17.12 8.01 -6.54
C MET A 27 16.80 9.40 -6.02
N THR A 28 16.87 10.39 -6.92
CA THR A 28 16.44 11.76 -6.62
C THR A 28 14.94 11.77 -6.32
N VAL A 29 14.58 12.46 -5.23
CA VAL A 29 13.18 12.65 -4.87
C VAL A 29 12.81 14.11 -5.14
N ASP A 30 11.91 14.31 -6.09
CA ASP A 30 11.39 15.63 -6.46
C ASP A 30 9.93 15.80 -5.98
N MET A 31 9.49 17.04 -5.83
CA MET A 31 8.12 17.37 -5.47
C MET A 31 7.52 18.39 -6.41
N SER A 32 6.22 18.29 -6.61
CA SER A 32 5.41 19.31 -7.28
C SER A 32 4.18 19.67 -6.46
N GLU A 33 3.69 20.90 -6.61
CA GLU A 33 2.43 21.36 -6.01
C GLU A 33 1.55 22.00 -7.09
N THR A 34 0.30 21.55 -7.13
CA THR A 34 -0.70 22.07 -8.06
C THR A 34 -2.08 21.95 -7.41
N ASN A 35 -2.85 23.05 -7.34
CA ASN A 35 -4.25 23.07 -6.91
C ASN A 35 -4.51 22.31 -5.60
N ASP A 36 -3.79 22.66 -4.52
CA ASP A 36 -3.92 22.02 -3.20
C ASP A 36 -3.40 20.59 -3.11
N VAL A 37 -2.74 20.07 -4.17
CA VAL A 37 -2.15 18.72 -4.17
C VAL A 37 -0.64 18.81 -4.24
N ARG A 38 0.03 18.15 -3.30
CA ARG A 38 1.49 17.93 -3.29
C ARG A 38 1.78 16.51 -3.74
N SER A 39 2.62 16.38 -4.76
CA SER A 39 3.01 15.09 -5.33
C SER A 39 4.50 14.83 -5.14
N MET A 40 4.86 13.57 -4.93
CA MET A 40 6.22 13.07 -4.86
C MET A 40 6.56 12.31 -6.14
N HIS A 41 7.76 12.52 -6.62
CA HIS A 41 8.34 11.89 -7.81
C HIS A 41 9.67 11.25 -7.41
N ILE A 42 9.90 10.00 -7.80
CA ILE A 42 11.15 9.27 -7.48
C ILE A 42 11.77 8.79 -8.79
N GLY A 43 12.93 9.34 -9.14
CA GLY A 43 13.70 8.98 -10.32
C GLY A 43 13.07 9.35 -11.67
N SER A 44 11.77 9.59 -11.73
CA SER A 44 11.00 9.89 -12.94
C SER A 44 9.94 10.95 -12.73
N PRO A 45 9.34 11.54 -13.80
CA PRO A 45 8.22 12.47 -13.68
C PRO A 45 6.91 11.82 -13.19
N THR A 46 6.86 10.49 -13.10
CA THR A 46 5.67 9.76 -12.65
C THR A 46 5.35 10.09 -11.20
N ILE A 47 4.07 10.29 -10.91
CA ILE A 47 3.60 10.54 -9.55
C ILE A 47 3.63 9.22 -8.77
N GLN A 48 4.49 9.16 -7.74
CA GLN A 48 4.58 8.01 -6.84
C GLN A 48 3.64 8.13 -5.66
N SER A 49 3.37 9.36 -5.21
CA SER A 49 2.42 9.61 -4.12
C SER A 49 1.87 11.02 -4.21
N SER A 50 0.64 11.21 -3.75
CA SER A 50 0.00 12.51 -3.68
C SER A 50 -0.68 12.73 -2.33
N MET A 51 -0.73 14.00 -1.90
CA MET A 51 -1.35 14.42 -0.65
C MET A 51 -2.10 15.72 -0.87
N ARG A 52 -3.38 15.78 -0.47
CA ARG A 52 -4.11 17.04 -0.35
C ARG A 52 -3.53 17.85 0.80
N ILE A 53 -3.17 19.11 0.53
CA ILE A 53 -2.52 19.95 1.54
C ILE A 53 -3.52 20.36 2.62
N SER A 54 -4.76 20.67 2.23
CA SER A 54 -5.86 21.02 3.14
C SER A 54 -6.40 19.83 3.96
N ASP A 55 -6.34 18.60 3.42
CA ASP A 55 -6.64 17.37 4.16
C ASP A 55 -5.58 16.29 3.91
N PRO A 56 -4.50 16.25 4.69
CA PRO A 56 -3.38 15.32 4.50
C PRO A 56 -3.72 13.84 4.66
N TYR A 57 -4.91 13.50 5.13
CA TYR A 57 -5.38 12.12 5.32
C TYR A 57 -6.31 11.65 4.21
N HIS A 58 -6.71 12.55 3.30
CA HIS A 58 -7.45 12.20 2.11
C HIS A 58 -6.60 11.37 1.13
N LEU A 59 -7.23 10.42 0.43
CA LEU A 59 -6.58 9.59 -0.58
C LEU A 59 -6.84 10.16 -1.98
N GLU A 60 -5.85 10.85 -2.55
CA GLU A 60 -5.95 11.51 -3.87
C GLU A 60 -5.93 10.52 -5.04
N LEU A 61 -5.16 9.44 -4.93
CA LEU A 61 -4.98 8.48 -6.01
C LEU A 61 -5.98 7.33 -5.86
N ASP A 62 -6.68 6.98 -6.93
CA ASP A 62 -7.76 5.99 -6.92
C ASP A 62 -7.28 4.59 -6.50
N TYR A 63 -6.04 4.20 -6.83
CA TYR A 63 -5.50 2.94 -6.38
C TYR A 63 -5.35 2.88 -4.84
N THR A 64 -5.02 3.99 -4.19
CA THR A 64 -4.98 4.05 -2.72
C THR A 64 -6.38 3.99 -2.11
N GLN A 65 -7.39 4.53 -2.79
CA GLN A 65 -8.79 4.39 -2.38
C GLN A 65 -9.26 2.92 -2.50
N ILE A 66 -8.80 2.18 -3.53
CA ILE A 66 -9.03 0.73 -3.62
C ILE A 66 -8.38 0.01 -2.42
N MET A 67 -7.14 0.36 -2.06
CA MET A 67 -6.44 -0.23 -0.91
C MET A 67 -7.19 -0.01 0.40
N ALA A 68 -7.90 1.11 0.55
CA ALA A 68 -8.70 1.40 1.74
C ALA A 68 -9.82 0.37 1.99
N LEU A 69 -10.24 -0.38 0.96
CA LEU A 69 -11.20 -1.49 1.13
C LEU A 69 -10.71 -2.56 2.10
N ALA A 70 -9.41 -2.72 2.31
CA ALA A 70 -8.90 -3.69 3.30
C ALA A 70 -9.51 -3.46 4.69
N ALA A 71 -9.84 -2.21 5.04
CA ALA A 71 -10.43 -1.87 6.33
C ALA A 71 -11.78 -2.55 6.62
N ILE A 72 -12.55 -2.92 5.58
CA ILE A 72 -13.84 -3.61 5.80
C ILE A 72 -13.68 -5.09 6.14
N PHE A 73 -12.56 -5.68 5.77
CA PHE A 73 -12.23 -7.09 6.00
C PHE A 73 -11.47 -7.31 7.30
N LEU A 74 -10.79 -6.29 7.80
CA LEU A 74 -10.01 -6.38 9.05
C LEU A 74 -10.93 -6.34 10.27
N GLU A 75 -10.79 -7.34 11.14
CA GLU A 75 -11.53 -7.42 12.41
C GLU A 75 -10.61 -7.16 13.60
N LYS A 76 -10.74 -5.96 14.21
CA LYS A 76 -9.96 -5.54 15.38
C LYS A 76 -8.44 -5.68 15.17
N PRO A 77 -7.89 -5.19 14.05
CA PRO A 77 -6.47 -5.31 13.77
C PRO A 77 -5.63 -4.58 14.83
N LYS A 78 -4.40 -5.05 15.03
CA LYS A 78 -3.45 -4.50 16.00
C LYS A 78 -2.19 -3.96 15.34
N ASP A 79 -1.63 -4.71 14.40
CA ASP A 79 -0.34 -4.42 13.80
C ASP A 79 -0.41 -4.48 12.27
N LEU A 80 -0.04 -3.38 11.63
CA LEU A 80 -0.04 -3.23 10.19
C LEU A 80 1.38 -2.95 9.71
N LEU A 81 1.82 -3.67 8.67
CA LEU A 81 3.11 -3.50 8.02
C LEU A 81 2.93 -2.96 6.61
N PHE A 82 3.71 -1.95 6.26
CA PHE A 82 3.78 -1.37 4.93
C PHE A 82 5.20 -1.47 4.40
N VAL A 83 5.36 -1.96 3.19
CA VAL A 83 6.62 -1.98 2.44
C VAL A 83 6.50 -0.95 1.33
N GLY A 84 7.33 0.10 1.43
CA GLY A 84 7.22 1.34 0.67
C GLY A 84 6.50 2.44 1.46
N LEU A 85 7.08 3.64 1.46
CA LEU A 85 6.57 4.80 2.19
C LEU A 85 5.88 5.81 1.28
N GLY A 86 6.55 6.23 0.21
CA GLY A 86 6.11 7.36 -0.59
C GLY A 86 5.78 8.58 0.28
N GLY A 87 4.67 9.25 0.01
CA GLY A 87 4.12 10.33 0.86
C GLY A 87 3.28 9.83 2.02
N ALA A 88 3.33 8.55 2.35
CA ALA A 88 2.59 7.88 3.41
C ALA A 88 1.06 8.06 3.32
N ALA A 89 0.48 8.18 2.13
CA ALA A 89 -0.94 8.45 1.96
C ALA A 89 -1.79 7.35 2.60
N ILE A 90 -1.58 6.08 2.19
CA ILE A 90 -2.36 4.94 2.69
C ILE A 90 -2.04 4.64 4.17
N GLN A 91 -0.80 4.82 4.61
CA GLN A 91 -0.43 4.66 6.01
C GLN A 91 -1.14 5.66 6.91
N LYS A 92 -1.20 6.94 6.51
CA LYS A 92 -1.93 8.00 7.22
C LYS A 92 -3.43 7.71 7.28
N PHE A 93 -4.02 7.23 6.19
CA PHE A 93 -5.41 6.80 6.15
C PHE A 93 -5.68 5.73 7.22
N PHE A 94 -4.93 4.64 7.24
CA PHE A 94 -5.08 3.58 8.25
C PHE A 94 -4.78 4.05 9.66
N TYR A 95 -3.80 4.93 9.83
CA TYR A 95 -3.48 5.54 11.14
C TYR A 95 -4.67 6.31 11.72
N ARG A 96 -5.38 7.07 10.90
CA ARG A 96 -6.59 7.81 11.30
C ARG A 96 -7.78 6.88 11.50
N TRP A 97 -7.99 5.96 10.56
CA TRP A 97 -9.15 5.08 10.55
C TRP A 97 -9.09 4.00 11.63
N LEU A 98 -7.95 3.37 11.82
CA LEU A 98 -7.70 2.30 12.78
C LEU A 98 -6.94 2.85 14.00
N SER A 99 -7.60 3.64 14.83
CA SER A 99 -6.98 4.42 15.92
C SER A 99 -6.27 3.59 17.00
N LYS A 100 -6.49 2.27 17.03
CA LYS A 100 -5.84 1.33 17.99
C LYS A 100 -4.70 0.52 17.38
N CYS A 101 -4.45 0.65 16.07
CA CYS A 101 -3.41 -0.12 15.38
C CYS A 101 -2.05 0.56 15.48
N ASN A 102 -1.01 -0.26 15.56
CA ASN A 102 0.36 0.14 15.28
C ASN A 102 0.60 0.06 13.77
N ILE A 103 1.37 1.00 13.26
CA ILE A 103 1.79 1.07 11.86
C ILE A 103 3.30 1.06 11.81
N VAL A 104 3.85 0.06 11.13
CA VAL A 104 5.26 -0.03 10.80
C VAL A 104 5.39 0.12 9.28
N THR A 105 6.28 1.00 8.85
CA THR A 105 6.58 1.20 7.42
C THR A 105 8.06 0.99 7.20
N ILE A 106 8.38 0.15 6.23
CA ILE A 106 9.74 -0.12 5.77
C ILE A 106 9.97 0.66 4.49
N GLU A 107 11.05 1.42 4.44
CA GLU A 107 11.46 2.18 3.27
C GLU A 107 12.98 2.09 3.12
N ILE A 108 13.42 1.73 1.92
CA ILE A 108 14.85 1.57 1.64
C ILE A 108 15.53 2.91 1.34
N ASN A 109 14.80 3.87 0.74
CA ASN A 109 15.34 5.14 0.26
C ASN A 109 15.34 6.21 1.38
N PRO A 110 16.50 6.60 1.93
CA PRO A 110 16.58 7.60 2.99
C PRO A 110 16.12 8.99 2.53
N SER A 111 16.27 9.32 1.23
CA SER A 111 15.78 10.57 0.67
C SER A 111 14.26 10.63 0.64
N ALA A 112 13.59 9.52 0.30
CA ALA A 112 12.12 9.42 0.38
C ALA A 112 11.63 9.57 1.82
N ILE A 113 12.30 8.93 2.79
CA ILE A 113 12.00 9.10 4.22
C ILE A 113 12.13 10.56 4.66
N SER A 114 13.23 11.24 4.26
CA SER A 114 13.48 12.64 4.62
C SER A 114 12.41 13.57 4.06
N VAL A 115 12.10 13.45 2.76
CA VAL A 115 11.08 14.26 2.08
C VAL A 115 9.69 13.99 2.67
N ALA A 116 9.34 12.73 2.91
CA ALA A 116 8.06 12.37 3.51
C ALA A 116 7.88 12.98 4.91
N LYS A 117 8.90 12.86 5.77
CA LYS A 117 8.88 13.46 7.12
C LYS A 117 8.74 14.97 7.10
N GLN A 118 9.40 15.63 6.15
CA GLN A 118 9.42 17.09 6.09
C GLN A 118 8.15 17.68 5.46
N PHE A 119 7.59 17.04 4.43
CA PHE A 119 6.60 17.67 3.56
C PHE A 119 5.23 16.98 3.55
N PHE A 120 5.11 15.71 3.97
CA PHE A 120 3.87 14.94 3.81
C PHE A 120 3.06 14.74 5.11
N LYS A 121 3.30 15.58 6.13
CA LYS A 121 2.48 15.60 7.35
C LYS A 121 2.34 14.25 8.05
N ILE A 122 3.44 13.49 8.11
CA ILE A 122 3.48 12.20 8.80
C ILE A 122 3.31 12.42 10.33
N PRO A 123 2.60 11.54 11.07
CA PRO A 123 2.42 11.66 12.52
C PRO A 123 3.69 11.21 13.30
N LEU A 124 4.80 11.96 13.16
CA LEU A 124 6.14 11.60 13.66
C LEU A 124 6.21 11.41 15.19
N ASN A 125 5.37 12.13 15.95
CA ASN A 125 5.37 12.07 17.41
C ASN A 125 4.53 10.93 17.97
N SER A 126 3.97 10.09 17.13
CA SER A 126 3.13 8.98 17.55
C SER A 126 3.95 7.72 17.80
N LYS A 127 3.76 7.09 18.98
CA LYS A 127 4.32 5.77 19.26
C LYS A 127 3.76 4.66 18.36
N ARG A 128 2.57 4.90 17.76
CA ARG A 128 1.89 3.95 16.87
C ARG A 128 2.32 4.04 15.41
N PHE A 129 3.13 5.02 15.03
CA PHE A 129 3.59 5.21 13.65
C PHE A 129 5.12 5.15 13.62
N LYS A 130 5.67 4.09 13.05
CA LYS A 130 7.11 3.87 12.96
C LYS A 130 7.54 3.78 11.51
N ILE A 131 8.65 4.42 11.17
CA ILE A 131 9.34 4.27 9.89
C ILE A 131 10.70 3.66 10.19
N ILE A 132 11.02 2.56 9.51
CA ILE A 132 12.28 1.83 9.61
C ILE A 132 12.93 1.91 8.23
N GLN A 133 14.18 2.38 8.18
CA GLN A 133 14.99 2.33 6.97
C GLN A 133 15.59 0.94 6.87
N ASP A 134 15.06 0.13 5.93
CA ASP A 134 15.52 -1.24 5.69
C ASP A 134 15.09 -1.73 4.31
N ASP A 135 15.65 -2.83 3.82
CA ASP A 135 15.13 -3.56 2.67
C ASP A 135 13.87 -4.33 3.08
N GLY A 136 12.76 -4.13 2.33
CA GLY A 136 11.47 -4.76 2.64
C GLY A 136 11.49 -6.27 2.53
N ILE A 137 12.31 -6.85 1.63
CA ILE A 137 12.49 -8.29 1.49
C ILE A 137 13.18 -8.86 2.73
N ASP A 138 14.31 -8.26 3.09
CA ASP A 138 15.11 -8.71 4.23
C ASP A 138 14.34 -8.54 5.54
N TYR A 139 13.60 -7.43 5.68
CA TYR A 139 12.78 -7.19 6.84
C TYR A 139 11.71 -8.27 7.02
N ILE A 140 10.92 -8.56 5.98
CA ILE A 140 9.84 -9.56 6.05
C ILE A 140 10.42 -10.95 6.35
N LYS A 141 11.48 -11.33 5.67
CA LYS A 141 12.15 -12.61 5.87
C LYS A 141 12.62 -12.81 7.31
N ASN A 142 13.17 -11.75 7.94
CA ASN A 142 13.75 -11.82 9.28
C ASN A 142 12.79 -11.42 10.40
N ALA A 143 11.61 -10.87 10.10
CA ALA A 143 10.62 -10.48 11.09
C ALA A 143 10.16 -11.69 11.91
N LYS A 144 9.88 -11.47 13.20
CA LYS A 144 9.32 -12.48 14.10
C LYS A 144 7.85 -12.19 14.41
N GLU A 145 7.46 -10.96 14.22
CA GLU A 145 6.12 -10.46 14.46
C GLU A 145 5.13 -10.95 13.40
N LYS A 146 3.86 -11.00 13.77
CA LYS A 146 2.74 -11.27 12.89
C LYS A 146 1.93 -9.99 12.68
N TYR A 147 1.42 -9.80 11.47
CA TYR A 147 0.69 -8.61 11.08
C TYR A 147 -0.73 -8.96 10.61
N ASP A 148 -1.69 -8.08 10.91
CA ASP A 148 -3.07 -8.22 10.43
C ASP A 148 -3.22 -7.72 8.99
N LEU A 149 -2.30 -6.83 8.57
CA LEU A 149 -2.16 -6.39 7.19
C LEU A 149 -0.68 -6.27 6.85
N ILE A 150 -0.27 -6.84 5.71
CA ILE A 150 0.99 -6.55 5.05
C ILE A 150 0.64 -5.93 3.70
N LEU A 151 1.04 -4.67 3.47
CA LEU A 151 0.82 -3.96 2.23
C LEU A 151 2.16 -3.69 1.56
N SER A 152 2.34 -4.19 0.33
CA SER A 152 3.52 -3.98 -0.50
C SER A 152 3.20 -2.98 -1.62
N ASP A 153 3.82 -1.80 -1.55
CA ASP A 153 3.71 -0.69 -2.50
C ASP A 153 5.09 -0.06 -2.73
N ALA A 154 6.07 -0.91 -3.09
CA ALA A 154 7.49 -0.59 -3.21
C ALA A 154 7.89 -0.33 -4.67
N PHE A 155 7.32 0.70 -5.29
CA PHE A 155 7.63 1.09 -6.66
C PHE A 155 8.96 1.86 -6.74
N GLU A 156 9.76 1.51 -7.76
CA GLU A 156 10.95 2.22 -8.20
C GLU A 156 10.68 2.95 -9.53
N GLU A 157 11.70 3.59 -10.10
CA GLU A 157 11.61 4.36 -11.35
C GLU A 157 10.98 3.55 -12.50
N TYR A 158 11.32 2.28 -12.61
CA TYR A 158 10.90 1.38 -13.71
C TYR A 158 9.76 0.42 -13.34
N GLY A 159 9.14 0.60 -12.19
CA GLY A 159 8.04 -0.23 -11.73
C GLY A 159 8.30 -0.94 -10.41
N LEU A 160 7.53 -1.99 -10.14
CA LEU A 160 7.73 -2.85 -8.97
C LEU A 160 8.90 -3.80 -9.23
N PRO A 161 9.95 -3.82 -8.38
CA PRO A 161 11.07 -4.76 -8.55
C PRO A 161 10.59 -6.21 -8.56
N GLU A 162 11.13 -7.01 -9.48
CA GLU A 162 10.67 -8.39 -9.72
C GLU A 162 10.72 -9.28 -8.47
N VAL A 163 11.69 -9.05 -7.59
CA VAL A 163 11.85 -9.79 -6.32
C VAL A 163 10.58 -9.74 -5.44
N PHE A 164 9.81 -8.65 -5.49
CA PHE A 164 8.52 -8.54 -4.80
C PHE A 164 7.39 -9.33 -5.46
N CYS A 165 7.64 -9.91 -6.62
CA CYS A 165 6.69 -10.73 -7.38
C CYS A 165 7.05 -12.21 -7.42
N GLU A 166 8.06 -12.63 -6.65
CA GLU A 166 8.51 -14.01 -6.59
C GLU A 166 7.83 -14.81 -5.47
N ILE A 167 7.73 -16.12 -5.69
CA ILE A 167 7.11 -17.06 -4.75
C ILE A 167 7.68 -16.95 -3.33
N PRO A 168 9.02 -16.93 -3.12
CA PRO A 168 9.58 -16.83 -1.77
C PRO A 168 9.10 -15.60 -0.98
N TYR A 169 8.97 -14.44 -1.67
CA TYR A 169 8.46 -13.25 -1.02
C TYR A 169 6.99 -13.40 -0.57
N PHE A 170 6.16 -14.03 -1.40
CA PHE A 170 4.75 -14.28 -1.04
C PHE A 170 4.61 -15.29 0.09
N GLU A 171 5.49 -16.33 0.12
CA GLU A 171 5.56 -17.30 1.22
C GLU A 171 5.96 -16.61 2.53
N ASP A 172 7.01 -15.80 2.52
CA ASP A 172 7.46 -15.02 3.67
C ASP A 172 6.35 -14.06 4.17
N CYS A 173 5.68 -13.35 3.26
CA CYS A 173 4.54 -12.49 3.61
C CYS A 173 3.42 -13.30 4.27
N ARG A 174 3.01 -14.44 3.67
CA ARG A 174 1.97 -15.30 4.23
C ARG A 174 2.36 -15.81 5.62
N GLU A 175 3.62 -16.20 5.79
CA GLU A 175 4.11 -16.65 7.09
C GLU A 175 4.05 -15.56 8.16
N ARG A 176 4.22 -14.28 7.79
CA ARG A 176 4.14 -13.13 8.71
C ARG A 176 2.73 -12.58 8.91
N LEU A 177 1.71 -13.16 8.32
CA LEU A 177 0.32 -12.79 8.61
C LEU A 177 -0.21 -13.50 9.86
N THR A 178 -1.12 -12.81 10.57
CA THR A 178 -2.00 -13.47 11.54
C THR A 178 -2.96 -14.42 10.81
N GLU A 179 -3.69 -15.27 11.54
CA GLU A 179 -4.64 -16.22 10.95
C GLU A 179 -5.63 -15.57 9.98
N HIS A 180 -6.16 -14.41 10.35
CA HIS A 180 -7.11 -13.63 9.53
C HIS A 180 -6.46 -12.43 8.86
N GLY A 181 -5.14 -12.45 8.71
CA GLY A 181 -4.40 -11.38 8.10
C GLY A 181 -4.56 -11.32 6.59
N ILE A 182 -4.28 -10.14 6.04
CA ILE A 182 -4.41 -9.83 4.61
C ILE A 182 -3.05 -9.41 4.08
N PHE A 183 -2.59 -10.05 3.01
CA PHE A 183 -1.53 -9.53 2.17
C PHE A 183 -2.14 -8.70 1.05
N MET A 184 -1.59 -7.51 0.83
CA MET A 184 -2.03 -6.64 -0.26
C MET A 184 -0.81 -6.15 -1.03
N ILE A 185 -0.91 -6.17 -2.37
CA ILE A 185 0.18 -5.70 -3.23
C ILE A 185 -0.37 -4.82 -4.36
N ASN A 186 0.36 -3.76 -4.65
CA ASN A 186 0.15 -2.92 -5.82
C ASN A 186 0.99 -3.45 -6.98
N LEU A 187 0.34 -3.89 -8.07
CA LEU A 187 0.97 -4.36 -9.29
C LEU A 187 0.78 -3.34 -10.42
N TRP A 188 1.75 -3.27 -11.32
CA TRP A 188 1.64 -2.43 -12.49
C TRP A 188 0.85 -3.15 -13.59
N GLY A 189 -0.39 -2.73 -13.84
CA GLY A 189 -1.30 -3.43 -14.75
C GLY A 189 -0.90 -3.41 -16.24
N SER A 190 0.09 -2.59 -16.63
CA SER A 190 0.68 -2.60 -17.97
C SER A 190 1.90 -3.55 -18.11
N ASP A 191 2.40 -4.12 -17.00
CA ASP A 191 3.44 -5.15 -17.06
C ASP A 191 2.82 -6.44 -17.62
N PRO A 192 3.35 -7.01 -18.74
CA PRO A 192 2.82 -8.23 -19.33
C PRO A 192 2.90 -9.44 -18.40
N ARG A 193 3.75 -9.40 -17.36
CA ARG A 193 3.93 -10.46 -16.36
C ARG A 193 2.90 -10.41 -15.23
N THR A 194 2.09 -9.34 -15.14
CA THR A 194 1.15 -9.14 -14.01
C THR A 194 0.19 -10.33 -13.82
N SER A 195 -0.29 -10.95 -14.90
CA SER A 195 -1.13 -12.15 -14.79
C SER A 195 -0.40 -13.29 -14.09
N ALA A 196 0.86 -13.54 -14.46
CA ALA A 196 1.68 -14.57 -13.81
C ALA A 196 1.96 -14.27 -12.34
N TYR A 197 2.12 -13.00 -11.98
CA TYR A 197 2.28 -12.61 -10.57
C TYR A 197 1.01 -12.89 -9.75
N ILE A 198 -0.16 -12.57 -10.30
CA ILE A 198 -1.44 -12.90 -9.66
C ILE A 198 -1.61 -14.42 -9.50
N ASP A 199 -1.21 -15.22 -10.50
CA ASP A 199 -1.28 -16.67 -10.43
C ASP A 199 -0.34 -17.26 -9.34
N ARG A 200 0.86 -16.68 -9.17
CA ARG A 200 1.75 -17.03 -8.06
C ARG A 200 1.13 -16.71 -6.69
N ILE A 201 0.49 -15.54 -6.56
CA ILE A 201 -0.20 -15.16 -5.33
C ILE A 201 -1.36 -16.13 -5.05
N LYS A 202 -2.16 -16.49 -6.06
CA LYS A 202 -3.23 -17.48 -5.95
C LYS A 202 -2.70 -18.84 -5.47
N LEU A 203 -1.58 -19.28 -6.01
CA LEU A 203 -0.94 -20.54 -5.59
C LEU A 203 -0.60 -20.50 -4.10
N ILE A 204 0.05 -19.44 -3.63
CA ILE A 204 0.48 -19.32 -2.22
C ILE A 204 -0.71 -19.13 -1.27
N PHE A 205 -1.73 -18.37 -1.67
CA PHE A 205 -2.90 -18.09 -0.84
C PHE A 205 -4.10 -18.99 -1.13
N GLU A 206 -3.90 -20.12 -1.86
CA GLU A 206 -4.92 -21.16 -2.10
C GLU A 206 -6.20 -20.55 -2.71
N ASP A 207 -6.05 -19.75 -3.77
CA ASP A 207 -7.11 -19.01 -4.46
C ASP A 207 -7.92 -18.02 -3.59
N ARG A 208 -7.55 -17.78 -2.34
CA ARG A 208 -8.20 -16.76 -1.49
C ARG A 208 -7.76 -15.35 -1.87
N VAL A 209 -8.08 -14.95 -3.10
CA VAL A 209 -7.58 -13.71 -3.71
C VAL A 209 -8.72 -12.92 -4.33
N LEU A 210 -8.70 -11.60 -4.08
CA LEU A 210 -9.49 -10.62 -4.84
C LEU A 210 -8.53 -9.66 -5.51
N HIS A 211 -8.87 -9.15 -6.67
CA HIS A 211 -8.09 -8.09 -7.31
C HIS A 211 -8.99 -7.09 -8.02
N LEU A 212 -8.51 -5.86 -8.12
CA LEU A 212 -9.23 -4.78 -8.77
C LEU A 212 -8.26 -3.85 -9.49
N LYS A 213 -8.58 -3.55 -10.75
CA LYS A 213 -7.84 -2.59 -11.56
C LYS A 213 -8.32 -1.17 -11.25
N SER A 214 -7.36 -0.27 -10.98
CA SER A 214 -7.57 1.17 -10.91
C SER A 214 -8.03 1.72 -12.26
N THR A 215 -8.82 2.77 -12.26
CA THR A 215 -9.34 3.38 -13.49
C THR A 215 -8.43 4.47 -14.04
N SER A 216 -7.72 5.20 -13.18
CA SER A 216 -6.89 6.34 -13.56
C SER A 216 -5.43 5.99 -13.75
N SER A 217 -4.86 5.19 -12.86
CA SER A 217 -3.41 4.87 -12.86
C SER A 217 -3.06 3.56 -13.56
N GLY A 218 -4.07 2.70 -13.82
CA GLY A 218 -3.84 1.38 -14.41
C GLY A 218 -3.25 0.33 -13.48
N ASN A 219 -2.99 0.66 -12.22
CA ASN A 219 -2.54 -0.26 -11.19
C ASN A 219 -3.57 -1.38 -10.94
N ILE A 220 -3.10 -2.54 -10.51
CA ILE A 220 -3.94 -3.65 -10.05
C ILE A 220 -3.63 -3.90 -8.59
N ILE A 221 -4.64 -3.70 -7.74
CA ILE A 221 -4.53 -3.98 -6.30
C ILE A 221 -5.03 -5.41 -6.07
N VAL A 222 -4.16 -6.23 -5.49
CA VAL A 222 -4.45 -7.62 -5.13
C VAL A 222 -4.58 -7.72 -3.63
N PHE A 223 -5.64 -8.36 -3.17
CA PHE A 223 -5.90 -8.73 -1.77
C PHE A 223 -5.82 -10.24 -1.66
N ALA A 224 -4.93 -10.77 -0.85
CA ALA A 224 -4.78 -12.18 -0.60
C ALA A 224 -4.98 -12.47 0.89
N PHE A 225 -5.86 -13.41 1.21
CA PHE A 225 -6.33 -13.67 2.57
C PHE A 225 -5.69 -14.94 3.11
N ASN A 226 -5.13 -14.86 4.32
CA ASN A 226 -4.47 -16.02 4.93
C ASN A 226 -5.46 -17.12 5.33
N SER A 227 -6.71 -16.77 5.63
CA SER A 227 -7.83 -17.69 5.86
C SER A 227 -9.10 -17.21 5.16
N LEU A 228 -10.18 -17.97 5.25
CA LEU A 228 -11.49 -17.52 4.83
C LEU A 228 -11.92 -16.29 5.65
N LEU A 229 -12.72 -15.42 5.04
CA LEU A 229 -13.27 -14.25 5.72
C LEU A 229 -14.23 -14.71 6.84
N ASN A 230 -14.08 -14.16 8.03
CA ASN A 230 -15.02 -14.34 9.13
C ASN A 230 -16.41 -13.78 8.79
N GLU A 231 -16.43 -12.62 8.11
CA GLU A 231 -17.65 -12.01 7.62
C GLU A 231 -17.54 -11.83 6.09
N ASN A 232 -18.32 -12.60 5.36
CA ASN A 232 -18.38 -12.55 3.90
C ASN A 232 -19.76 -12.18 3.36
N ARG A 233 -20.73 -11.85 4.21
CA ARG A 233 -22.06 -11.42 3.78
C ARG A 233 -21.98 -10.03 3.15
N VAL A 234 -22.44 -9.95 1.92
CA VAL A 234 -22.39 -8.72 1.10
C VAL A 234 -23.15 -7.57 1.77
N ASP A 235 -24.31 -7.85 2.36
CA ASP A 235 -25.12 -6.82 3.04
C ASP A 235 -24.43 -6.25 4.29
N VAL A 236 -23.65 -7.08 5.01
CA VAL A 236 -22.86 -6.64 6.17
C VAL A 236 -21.66 -5.80 5.72
N LEU A 237 -20.91 -6.26 4.71
CA LEU A 237 -19.79 -5.54 4.15
C LEU A 237 -20.21 -4.18 3.56
N LYS A 238 -21.36 -4.12 2.87
CA LYS A 238 -21.93 -2.85 2.37
C LYS A 238 -22.26 -1.88 3.51
N ARG A 239 -22.81 -2.37 4.63
CA ARG A 239 -23.08 -1.50 5.80
C ARG A 239 -21.77 -0.96 6.41
N LYS A 240 -20.71 -1.77 6.48
CA LYS A 240 -19.38 -1.29 6.91
C LYS A 240 -18.90 -0.17 5.99
N ILE A 241 -18.99 -0.35 4.67
CA ILE A 241 -18.61 0.67 3.67
C ILE A 241 -19.40 1.96 3.87
N LEU A 242 -20.72 1.88 3.94
CA LEU A 242 -21.58 3.06 4.14
C LEU A 242 -21.27 3.81 5.44
N THR A 243 -20.82 3.09 6.46
CA THR A 243 -20.37 3.71 7.71
C THR A 243 -19.03 4.44 7.53
N MET A 244 -18.12 3.88 6.74
CA MET A 244 -16.86 4.52 6.40
C MET A 244 -17.08 5.78 5.55
N GLU A 245 -17.91 5.70 4.52
CA GLU A 245 -18.19 6.80 3.59
C GLU A 245 -18.80 8.05 4.26
N LYS A 246 -19.38 7.91 5.47
CA LYS A 246 -19.81 9.08 6.26
C LYS A 246 -18.66 9.92 6.81
N GLN A 247 -17.44 9.40 6.80
CA GLN A 247 -16.25 10.01 7.42
C GLN A 247 -15.11 10.27 6.43
N ILE A 248 -15.28 9.86 5.18
CA ILE A 248 -14.35 10.04 4.07
C ILE A 248 -15.10 10.71 2.91
N ASP A 249 -14.39 11.35 2.01
CA ASP A 249 -14.95 12.09 0.88
C ASP A 249 -14.73 11.40 -0.48
N PHE A 250 -14.63 10.07 -0.49
CA PHE A 250 -14.57 9.25 -1.69
C PHE A 250 -15.43 7.99 -1.56
N GLU A 251 -15.86 7.44 -2.70
CA GLU A 251 -16.85 6.37 -2.78
C GLU A 251 -16.22 4.97 -2.82
N LEU A 252 -16.09 4.31 -1.66
CA LEU A 252 -15.63 2.91 -1.56
C LEU A 252 -16.60 1.92 -2.19
N MET A 253 -17.90 2.21 -2.14
CA MET A 253 -18.96 1.35 -2.69
C MET A 253 -18.78 1.09 -4.17
N VAL A 254 -18.26 2.05 -4.93
CA VAL A 254 -17.96 1.91 -6.36
C VAL A 254 -16.97 0.77 -6.60
N TYR A 255 -15.89 0.72 -5.81
CA TYR A 255 -14.87 -0.32 -5.92
C TYR A 255 -15.38 -1.68 -5.45
N PHE A 256 -16.12 -1.72 -4.35
CA PHE A 256 -16.71 -2.97 -3.86
C PHE A 256 -17.71 -3.56 -4.86
N ASN A 257 -18.55 -2.75 -5.48
CA ASN A 257 -19.47 -3.20 -6.52
C ASN A 257 -18.73 -3.75 -7.77
N LYS A 258 -17.54 -3.22 -8.11
CA LYS A 258 -16.72 -3.79 -9.19
C LYS A 258 -16.21 -5.19 -8.80
N ILE A 259 -15.79 -5.41 -7.54
CA ILE A 259 -15.42 -6.75 -7.03
C ILE A 259 -16.61 -7.71 -7.20
N LEU A 260 -17.81 -7.31 -6.76
CA LEU A 260 -19.00 -8.16 -6.85
C LEU A 260 -19.39 -8.48 -8.29
N LYS A 261 -19.18 -7.57 -9.25
CA LYS A 261 -19.46 -7.82 -10.68
C LYS A 261 -18.55 -8.90 -11.28
N ASN A 262 -17.33 -9.02 -10.76
CA ASN A 262 -16.35 -10.01 -11.23
C ASN A 262 -16.63 -11.42 -10.67
N GLN A 263 -17.53 -11.55 -9.71
CA GLN A 263 -17.89 -12.85 -9.13
C GLN A 263 -18.81 -13.66 -10.06
N LYS A 264 -18.51 -14.93 -10.23
CA LYS A 264 -19.29 -15.86 -11.08
C LYS A 264 -20.69 -16.11 -10.54
N ASN A 265 -20.88 -16.08 -9.22
CA ASN A 265 -22.14 -16.38 -8.54
C ASN A 265 -22.72 -15.12 -7.90
N LYS A 266 -23.93 -14.74 -8.32
CA LYS A 266 -24.67 -13.62 -7.71
C LYS A 266 -25.40 -14.10 -6.44
N THR A 267 -24.69 -14.23 -5.34
CA THR A 267 -25.24 -14.58 -4.03
C THR A 267 -25.05 -13.41 -3.05
N ASN A 268 -25.66 -13.53 -1.86
CA ASN A 268 -25.42 -12.55 -0.79
C ASN A 268 -24.09 -12.84 -0.03
N TYR A 269 -23.16 -13.57 -0.63
CA TYR A 269 -21.86 -13.88 -0.05
C TYR A 269 -20.74 -13.50 -1.00
N LEU A 270 -19.67 -12.93 -0.43
CA LEU A 270 -18.44 -12.66 -1.12
C LEU A 270 -17.58 -13.94 -1.11
N PHE A 271 -17.20 -14.42 -2.27
CA PHE A 271 -16.31 -15.56 -2.43
C PHE A 271 -14.91 -15.07 -2.80
N LEU A 272 -13.90 -15.68 -2.19
CA LEU A 272 -12.50 -15.51 -2.57
C LEU A 272 -12.17 -16.55 -3.62
N SER A 273 -11.81 -16.11 -4.84
CA SER A 273 -11.48 -17.02 -5.95
C SER A 273 -10.63 -16.32 -7.02
#